data_0bb7f77768deac288508828e34d61e24
#
_entry.id   0bb7f77768deac288508828e34d61e24
#
_cell.length_a   1.000
_cell.length_b   1.000
_cell.length_c   1.000
_cell.angle_alpha   90.00
_cell.angle_beta   90.00
_cell.angle_gamma   90.00
#
_symmetry.space_group_name_H-M   'P 1'
#
loop_
_entity.id
_entity.type
_entity.pdbx_description
1 polymer ?
#
loop_
_entity_poly.entity_id
_entity_poly.type
_entity_poly.pdbx_seq_one_letter_code
_entity_poly.pdbx_strand_id
1 'polypeptide(L)'
;MTYTMTIAGVERELPICKVTDDLYIGAFICFGDAEVTVAAAAEMLKRLEGIEYDYPFTAEAKSIPLIHEMARQSGAKKYFIARKGPKVYMPNPISVADQSITTLAQQMLYLGSDDAELICGKKIVIMDDVISTGGSLKAMEALVHKAGGKVVAKIAVLAEGGAADRKDIMFLGKLPVFNADGSIKE
;
A
#
# COMPACT_ATOMS: atom_id res chain seq x y z
N MET A 1 20.15 6.08 13.61
CA MET A 1 19.19 5.59 14.63
C MET A 1 18.28 4.60 13.95
N THR A 2 17.88 3.54 14.65
CA THR A 2 16.99 2.49 14.16
C THR A 2 15.84 2.27 15.16
N TYR A 3 14.74 1.75 14.67
CA TYR A 3 13.61 1.30 15.48
C TYR A 3 13.36 -0.18 15.21
N THR A 4 13.46 -0.98 16.24
CA THR A 4 13.23 -2.44 16.14
C THR A 4 11.75 -2.75 16.32
N MET A 5 11.17 -3.51 15.40
CA MET A 5 9.80 -4.00 15.53
C MET A 5 9.62 -5.38 14.92
N THR A 6 8.59 -6.08 15.37
CA THR A 6 8.17 -7.36 14.78
C THR A 6 7.08 -7.13 13.74
N ILE A 7 7.31 -7.57 12.51
CA ILE A 7 6.39 -7.44 11.38
C ILE A 7 6.00 -8.85 10.92
N ALA A 8 4.75 -9.21 11.08
CA ALA A 8 4.26 -10.55 10.72
C ALA A 8 5.09 -11.70 11.35
N GLY A 9 5.56 -11.52 12.58
CA GLY A 9 6.40 -12.50 13.29
C GLY A 9 7.90 -12.42 12.99
N VAL A 10 8.33 -11.53 12.10
CA VAL A 10 9.74 -11.33 11.72
C VAL A 10 10.25 -10.03 12.33
N GLU A 11 11.36 -10.09 13.08
CA GLU A 11 11.98 -8.89 13.66
C GLU A 11 12.81 -8.14 12.63
N ARG A 12 12.65 -6.81 12.60
CA ARG A 12 13.43 -5.92 11.71
C ARG A 12 13.80 -4.62 12.40
N GLU A 13 15.00 -4.15 12.08
CA GLU A 13 15.47 -2.80 12.43
C GLU A 13 15.18 -1.84 11.29
N LEU A 14 14.29 -0.87 11.53
CA LEU A 14 13.92 0.14 10.56
C LEU A 14 14.79 1.40 10.76
N PRO A 15 15.49 1.89 9.73
CA PRO A 15 16.17 3.18 9.81
C PRO A 15 15.20 4.32 10.13
N ILE A 16 15.55 5.17 11.09
CA ILE A 16 14.78 6.39 11.36
C ILE A 16 15.28 7.48 10.43
N CYS A 17 14.40 7.94 9.53
CA CYS A 17 14.70 8.89 8.48
C CYS A 17 13.97 10.22 8.69
N LYS A 18 14.67 11.33 8.46
CA LYS A 18 14.11 12.68 8.54
C LYS A 18 13.15 12.94 7.38
N VAL A 19 11.97 13.43 7.66
CA VAL A 19 10.99 13.95 6.69
C VAL A 19 10.94 15.48 6.73
N THR A 20 10.81 16.05 7.94
CA THR A 20 10.90 17.49 8.20
C THR A 20 11.80 17.73 9.43
N ASP A 21 11.96 18.97 9.85
CA ASP A 21 12.74 19.25 11.06
C ASP A 21 12.12 18.64 12.32
N ASP A 22 10.78 18.51 12.35
CA ASP A 22 10.02 18.03 13.49
C ASP A 22 9.40 16.64 13.30
N LEU A 23 9.68 15.97 12.18
CA LEU A 23 9.07 14.67 11.85
C LEU A 23 10.07 13.70 11.26
N TYR A 24 10.19 12.56 11.92
CA TYR A 24 10.99 11.42 11.46
C TYR A 24 10.10 10.17 11.36
N ILE A 25 10.42 9.28 10.46
CA ILE A 25 9.67 8.04 10.19
C ILE A 25 10.59 6.83 10.24
N GLY A 26 10.05 5.68 10.62
CA GLY A 26 10.73 4.40 10.45
C GLY A 26 10.58 3.92 9.00
N ALA A 27 11.69 3.83 8.28
CA ALA A 27 11.65 3.47 6.87
C ALA A 27 11.42 1.96 6.69
N PHE A 28 10.17 1.55 6.56
CA PHE A 28 9.84 0.18 6.16
C PHE A 28 9.87 0.05 4.63
N ILE A 29 10.68 -0.87 4.14
CA ILE A 29 10.82 -1.16 2.70
C ILE A 29 10.82 -2.68 2.53
N CYS A 30 9.77 -3.21 1.90
CA CYS A 30 9.68 -4.65 1.63
C CYS A 30 10.49 -5.09 0.39
N PHE A 31 11.02 -4.16 -0.41
CA PHE A 31 11.90 -4.47 -1.52
C PHE A 31 13.15 -5.23 -1.07
N GLY A 32 13.41 -6.38 -1.69
CA GLY A 32 14.57 -7.20 -1.41
C GLY A 32 14.46 -8.01 -0.11
N ASP A 33 13.44 -7.80 0.71
CA ASP A 33 13.18 -8.58 1.91
C ASP A 33 12.10 -9.64 1.65
N ALA A 34 12.56 -10.78 1.15
CA ALA A 34 11.65 -11.88 0.79
C ALA A 34 11.00 -12.51 2.03
N GLU A 35 11.72 -12.61 3.16
CA GLU A 35 11.20 -13.21 4.38
C GLU A 35 10.01 -12.43 4.94
N VAL A 36 10.16 -11.11 5.11
CA VAL A 36 9.05 -10.24 5.57
C VAL A 36 7.93 -10.21 4.55
N THR A 37 8.24 -10.15 3.25
CA THR A 37 7.22 -10.13 2.19
C THR A 37 6.34 -11.38 2.22
N VAL A 38 6.95 -12.56 2.37
CA VAL A 38 6.22 -13.84 2.46
C VAL A 38 5.36 -13.91 3.72
N ALA A 39 5.94 -13.55 4.87
CA ALA A 39 5.23 -13.57 6.15
C ALA A 39 4.08 -12.55 6.19
N ALA A 40 4.32 -11.32 5.73
CA ALA A 40 3.30 -10.27 5.67
C ALA A 40 2.15 -10.65 4.73
N ALA A 41 2.45 -11.20 3.55
CA ALA A 41 1.42 -11.67 2.62
C ALA A 41 0.51 -12.73 3.27
N ALA A 42 1.08 -13.70 3.98
CA ALA A 42 0.32 -14.73 4.69
C ALA A 42 -0.61 -14.15 5.76
N GLU A 43 -0.10 -13.23 6.58
CA GLU A 43 -0.90 -12.59 7.64
C GLU A 43 -1.98 -11.65 7.07
N MET A 44 -1.69 -10.93 5.97
CA MET A 44 -2.69 -10.11 5.29
C MET A 44 -3.82 -10.96 4.70
N LEU A 45 -3.51 -12.12 4.10
CA LEU A 45 -4.52 -13.04 3.58
C LEU A 45 -5.42 -13.58 4.70
N LYS A 46 -4.87 -13.92 5.86
CA LYS A 46 -5.67 -14.31 7.04
C LYS A 46 -6.64 -13.19 7.48
N ARG A 47 -6.19 -11.92 7.43
CA ARG A 47 -7.05 -10.77 7.75
C ARG A 47 -8.18 -10.56 6.75
N LEU A 48 -8.00 -11.03 5.52
CA LEU A 48 -8.99 -10.96 4.44
C LEU A 48 -9.94 -12.16 4.42
N GLU A 49 -9.76 -13.16 5.29
CA GLU A 49 -10.68 -14.30 5.37
C GLU A 49 -12.12 -13.87 5.58
N GLY A 50 -13.04 -14.42 4.78
CA GLY A 50 -14.45 -14.06 4.78
C GLY A 50 -14.80 -12.82 3.95
N ILE A 51 -13.83 -12.10 3.41
CA ILE A 51 -14.06 -10.97 2.49
C ILE A 51 -13.96 -11.48 1.06
N GLU A 52 -15.08 -11.48 0.35
CA GLU A 52 -15.09 -11.84 -1.06
C GLU A 52 -14.55 -10.71 -1.92
N TYR A 53 -13.53 -10.98 -2.72
CA TYR A 53 -12.98 -10.05 -3.71
C TYR A 53 -12.54 -10.79 -4.99
N ASP A 54 -12.53 -10.08 -6.11
CA ASP A 54 -12.11 -10.62 -7.40
C ASP A 54 -10.59 -10.45 -7.62
N TYR A 55 -10.07 -9.24 -7.30
CA TYR A 55 -8.67 -8.91 -7.56
C TYR A 55 -8.04 -8.04 -6.47
N PRO A 56 -6.77 -8.28 -6.15
CA PRO A 56 -5.96 -7.34 -5.40
C PRO A 56 -5.41 -6.23 -6.30
N PHE A 57 -5.26 -5.03 -5.73
CA PHE A 57 -4.81 -3.82 -6.39
C PHE A 57 -3.82 -3.05 -5.51
N THR A 58 -2.75 -2.54 -6.11
CA THR A 58 -1.78 -1.67 -5.42
C THR A 58 -1.25 -0.57 -6.35
N ALA A 59 -0.39 0.31 -5.81
CA ALA A 59 0.38 1.27 -6.60
C ALA A 59 1.87 0.88 -6.65
N GLU A 60 2.55 1.27 -7.74
CA GLU A 60 4.00 1.14 -7.77
C GLU A 60 4.66 2.06 -6.73
N ALA A 61 5.78 1.71 -6.10
CA ALA A 61 6.58 0.56 -6.50
C ALA A 61 6.78 -0.46 -5.36
N LYS A 62 6.81 -0.02 -4.07
CA LYS A 62 7.26 -0.82 -2.93
C LYS A 62 6.39 -2.05 -2.66
N SER A 63 5.10 -1.95 -2.91
CA SER A 63 4.13 -3.01 -2.65
C SER A 63 4.02 -4.06 -3.78
N ILE A 64 4.80 -3.92 -4.88
CA ILE A 64 4.76 -4.89 -5.99
C ILE A 64 5.17 -6.31 -5.56
N PRO A 65 6.27 -6.53 -4.83
CA PRO A 65 6.60 -7.88 -4.35
C PRO A 65 5.51 -8.46 -3.44
N LEU A 66 4.92 -7.61 -2.60
CA LEU A 66 3.90 -8.01 -1.64
C LEU A 66 2.60 -8.46 -2.35
N ILE A 67 2.10 -7.70 -3.34
CA ILE A 67 0.88 -8.08 -4.07
C ILE A 67 1.11 -9.35 -4.91
N HIS A 68 2.30 -9.49 -5.48
CA HIS A 68 2.66 -10.72 -6.19
C HIS A 68 2.63 -11.94 -5.28
N GLU A 69 3.22 -11.81 -4.08
CA GLU A 69 3.27 -12.89 -3.10
C GLU A 69 1.87 -13.21 -2.54
N MET A 70 1.03 -12.21 -2.30
CA MET A 70 -0.37 -12.42 -1.93
C MET A 70 -1.13 -13.18 -3.03
N ALA A 71 -0.96 -12.80 -4.29
CA ALA A 71 -1.58 -13.50 -5.41
C ALA A 71 -1.09 -14.96 -5.51
N ARG A 72 0.21 -15.18 -5.34
CA ARG A 72 0.81 -16.53 -5.35
C ARG A 72 0.23 -17.41 -4.23
N GLN A 73 0.15 -16.90 -3.01
CA GLN A 73 -0.34 -17.66 -1.85
C GLN A 73 -1.85 -17.92 -1.92
N SER A 74 -2.64 -16.95 -2.40
CA SER A 74 -4.09 -17.11 -2.56
C SER A 74 -4.50 -17.90 -3.81
N GLY A 75 -3.57 -18.17 -4.73
CA GLY A 75 -3.86 -18.78 -6.03
C GLY A 75 -4.52 -17.84 -7.03
N ALA A 76 -4.57 -16.54 -6.74
CA ALA A 76 -5.08 -15.54 -7.67
C ALA A 76 -4.20 -15.47 -8.93
N LYS A 77 -4.84 -15.47 -10.11
CA LYS A 77 -4.12 -15.48 -11.40
C LYS A 77 -3.78 -14.10 -11.91
N LYS A 78 -4.36 -13.04 -11.33
CA LYS A 78 -4.17 -11.66 -11.75
C LYS A 78 -4.26 -10.71 -10.55
N TYR A 79 -3.49 -9.63 -10.61
CA TYR A 79 -3.54 -8.47 -9.74
C TYR A 79 -3.27 -7.21 -10.57
N PHE A 80 -3.57 -6.05 -10.05
CA PHE A 80 -3.41 -4.79 -10.77
C PHE A 80 -2.48 -3.83 -10.04
N ILE A 81 -1.73 -3.05 -10.83
CA ILE A 81 -0.76 -2.08 -10.31
C ILE A 81 -1.02 -0.72 -10.97
N ALA A 82 -1.43 0.26 -10.16
CA ALA A 82 -1.45 1.66 -10.59
C ALA A 82 -0.02 2.16 -10.82
N ARG A 83 0.21 2.81 -11.96
CA ARG A 83 1.54 3.30 -12.36
C ARG A 83 1.66 4.80 -12.05
N LYS A 84 2.88 5.24 -11.68
CA LYS A 84 3.18 6.68 -11.43
C LYS A 84 3.42 7.49 -12.71
N GLY A 85 3.30 6.85 -13.86
CA GLY A 85 3.39 7.48 -15.17
C GLY A 85 2.86 6.55 -16.25
N PRO A 86 2.33 7.11 -17.35
CA PRO A 86 1.84 6.30 -18.48
C PRO A 86 3.03 5.57 -19.12
N LYS A 87 2.76 4.36 -19.63
CA LYS A 87 3.75 3.55 -20.34
C LYS A 87 3.29 3.36 -21.78
N VAL A 88 4.25 3.14 -22.69
CA VAL A 88 3.97 2.96 -24.12
C VAL A 88 3.02 1.79 -24.44
N TYR A 89 2.96 0.81 -23.53
CA TYR A 89 2.07 -0.34 -23.63
C TYR A 89 0.70 -0.14 -22.96
N MET A 90 0.39 1.07 -22.49
CA MET A 90 -0.89 1.41 -21.84
C MET A 90 -1.72 2.27 -22.81
N PRO A 91 -2.55 1.67 -23.66
CA PRO A 91 -3.41 2.46 -24.55
C PRO A 91 -4.46 3.20 -23.71
N ASN A 92 -4.70 4.48 -24.05
CA ASN A 92 -5.72 5.34 -23.44
C ASN A 92 -5.85 5.19 -21.90
N PRO A 93 -4.76 5.38 -21.12
CA PRO A 93 -4.80 5.15 -19.68
C PRO A 93 -5.75 6.12 -18.98
N ILE A 94 -6.53 5.61 -18.05
CA ILE A 94 -7.23 6.47 -17.09
C ILE A 94 -6.25 6.92 -16.00
N SER A 95 -6.48 8.11 -15.43
CA SER A 95 -5.60 8.66 -14.39
C SER A 95 -6.37 9.43 -13.33
N VAL A 96 -5.78 9.52 -12.15
CA VAL A 96 -6.23 10.36 -11.03
C VAL A 96 -5.04 11.05 -10.40
N ALA A 97 -5.27 12.22 -9.78
CA ALA A 97 -4.25 12.91 -9.03
C ALA A 97 -4.07 12.25 -7.65
N ASP A 98 -2.81 11.99 -7.27
CA ASP A 98 -2.45 11.65 -5.89
C ASP A 98 -2.31 12.95 -5.09
N GLN A 99 -3.15 13.15 -4.09
CA GLN A 99 -3.15 14.32 -3.21
C GLN A 99 -2.24 14.11 -1.98
N SER A 100 -1.15 13.37 -2.09
CA SER A 100 -0.22 13.22 -0.96
C SER A 100 0.48 14.55 -0.67
N ILE A 101 0.41 14.97 0.59
CA ILE A 101 0.90 16.28 1.10
C ILE A 101 2.44 16.37 1.07
N THR A 102 3.14 15.25 0.92
CA THR A 102 4.59 15.16 1.07
C THR A 102 5.39 15.38 -0.21
N THR A 103 4.75 15.56 -1.35
CA THR A 103 5.45 15.74 -2.63
C THR A 103 5.18 17.14 -3.18
N LEU A 104 6.23 17.92 -3.42
CA LEU A 104 6.17 19.24 -4.05
C LEU A 104 5.61 19.23 -5.50
N ALA A 105 5.43 18.04 -6.09
CA ALA A 105 4.81 17.83 -7.38
C ALA A 105 3.59 16.91 -7.24
N GLN A 106 2.48 17.31 -7.82
CA GLN A 106 1.27 16.49 -7.88
C GLN A 106 1.59 15.16 -8.57
N GLN A 107 1.58 14.09 -7.82
CA GLN A 107 1.78 12.74 -8.37
C GLN A 107 0.48 12.26 -9.00
N MET A 108 0.58 11.59 -10.15
CA MET A 108 -0.57 11.00 -10.85
C MET A 108 -0.46 9.49 -10.77
N LEU A 109 -1.60 8.81 -10.60
CA LEU A 109 -1.71 7.37 -10.77
C LEU A 109 -2.44 7.06 -12.08
N TYR A 110 -1.94 6.08 -12.80
CA TYR A 110 -2.43 5.66 -14.12
C TYR A 110 -2.78 4.18 -14.12
N LEU A 111 -3.82 3.83 -14.86
CA LEU A 111 -4.22 2.44 -15.14
C LEU A 111 -4.52 2.32 -16.63
N GLY A 112 -4.03 1.27 -17.29
CA GLY A 112 -4.34 1.00 -18.70
C GLY A 112 -5.83 0.73 -18.91
N SER A 113 -6.36 1.06 -20.09
CA SER A 113 -7.76 0.81 -20.43
C SER A 113 -8.13 -0.67 -20.31
N ASP A 114 -7.25 -1.57 -20.77
CA ASP A 114 -7.48 -3.02 -20.72
C ASP A 114 -7.62 -3.53 -19.27
N ASP A 115 -6.79 -3.01 -18.35
CA ASP A 115 -6.90 -3.33 -16.93
C ASP A 115 -8.14 -2.68 -16.30
N ALA A 116 -8.52 -1.46 -16.72
CA ALA A 116 -9.73 -0.81 -16.25
C ALA A 116 -10.99 -1.57 -16.66
N GLU A 117 -11.04 -2.10 -17.89
CA GLU A 117 -12.14 -2.95 -18.36
C GLU A 117 -12.28 -4.22 -17.50
N LEU A 118 -11.16 -4.85 -17.12
CA LEU A 118 -11.17 -6.04 -16.26
C LEU A 118 -11.61 -5.73 -14.81
N ILE A 119 -11.38 -4.52 -14.34
CA ILE A 119 -11.80 -4.06 -13.00
C ILE A 119 -13.28 -3.68 -12.97
N CYS A 120 -13.86 -3.29 -14.11
CA CYS A 120 -15.25 -2.84 -14.17
C CYS A 120 -16.23 -3.88 -13.60
N GLY A 121 -17.05 -3.45 -12.64
CA GLY A 121 -18.01 -4.31 -11.94
C GLY A 121 -17.41 -5.29 -10.92
N LYS A 122 -16.08 -5.27 -10.70
CA LYS A 122 -15.38 -6.22 -9.82
C LYS A 122 -15.21 -5.69 -8.40
N LYS A 123 -15.11 -6.62 -7.45
CA LYS A 123 -14.77 -6.37 -6.05
C LYS A 123 -13.25 -6.33 -5.91
N ILE A 124 -12.72 -5.23 -5.42
CA ILE A 124 -11.27 -4.96 -5.37
C ILE A 124 -10.81 -4.80 -3.92
N VAL A 125 -9.75 -5.48 -3.55
CA VAL A 125 -8.98 -5.22 -2.32
C VAL A 125 -7.80 -4.31 -2.67
N ILE A 126 -7.73 -3.14 -2.05
CA ILE A 126 -6.56 -2.26 -2.15
C ILE A 126 -5.57 -2.64 -1.05
N MET A 127 -4.31 -2.77 -1.42
CA MET A 127 -3.25 -3.08 -0.48
C MET A 127 -2.03 -2.17 -0.65
N ASP A 128 -1.32 -1.92 0.45
CA ASP A 128 -0.09 -1.15 0.43
C ASP A 128 0.94 -1.72 1.45
N ASP A 129 2.19 -1.28 1.36
CA ASP A 129 3.20 -1.59 2.38
C ASP A 129 2.97 -0.75 3.66
N VAL A 130 2.82 0.56 3.52
CA VAL A 130 2.57 1.49 4.62
C VAL A 130 1.46 2.47 4.24
N ILE A 131 0.44 2.57 5.08
CA ILE A 131 -0.54 3.66 5.02
C ILE A 131 -0.16 4.69 6.09
N SER A 132 0.17 5.91 5.65
CA SER A 132 0.48 7.06 6.50
C SER A 132 -0.65 8.11 6.40
N THR A 133 -0.49 9.18 5.65
CA THR A 133 -1.53 10.20 5.46
C THR A 133 -2.76 9.71 4.70
N GLY A 134 -2.61 8.62 3.95
CA GLY A 134 -3.66 8.01 3.14
C GLY A 134 -3.89 8.68 1.79
N GLY A 135 -2.99 9.57 1.34
CA GLY A 135 -3.08 10.20 0.01
C GLY A 135 -3.06 9.16 -1.11
N SER A 136 -2.04 8.30 -1.15
CA SER A 136 -1.94 7.22 -2.15
C SER A 136 -3.11 6.24 -2.08
N LEU A 137 -3.60 5.94 -0.87
CA LEU A 137 -4.78 5.09 -0.69
C LEU A 137 -6.02 5.71 -1.33
N LYS A 138 -6.27 7.02 -1.12
CA LYS A 138 -7.40 7.74 -1.73
C LYS A 138 -7.27 7.79 -3.25
N ALA A 139 -6.06 7.99 -3.77
CA ALA A 139 -5.83 7.99 -5.21
C ALA A 139 -6.07 6.60 -5.83
N MET A 140 -5.62 5.53 -5.18
CA MET A 140 -5.92 4.16 -5.61
C MET A 140 -7.42 3.88 -5.60
N GLU A 141 -8.13 4.28 -4.54
CA GLU A 141 -9.58 4.13 -4.42
C GLU A 141 -10.33 4.89 -5.52
N ALA A 142 -9.94 6.14 -5.79
CA ALA A 142 -10.49 6.95 -6.87
C ALA A 142 -10.25 6.32 -8.25
N LEU A 143 -9.07 5.74 -8.47
CA LEU A 143 -8.72 5.08 -9.73
C LEU A 143 -9.55 3.80 -9.95
N VAL A 144 -9.73 2.98 -8.91
CA VAL A 144 -10.60 1.80 -8.96
C VAL A 144 -12.05 2.19 -9.24
N HIS A 145 -12.58 3.23 -8.59
CA HIS A 145 -13.94 3.73 -8.85
C HIS A 145 -14.07 4.29 -10.26
N LYS A 146 -13.06 5.02 -10.75
CA LYS A 146 -13.04 5.54 -12.13
C LYS A 146 -13.05 4.41 -13.16
N ALA A 147 -12.45 3.27 -12.85
CA ALA A 147 -12.50 2.05 -13.66
C ALA A 147 -13.85 1.30 -13.53
N GLY A 148 -14.77 1.76 -12.69
CA GLY A 148 -16.06 1.08 -12.44
C GLY A 148 -15.98 -0.10 -11.46
N GLY A 149 -14.87 -0.26 -10.75
CA GLY A 149 -14.70 -1.28 -9.71
C GLY A 149 -15.28 -0.85 -8.35
N LYS A 150 -15.48 -1.81 -7.46
CA LYS A 150 -15.94 -1.60 -6.09
C LYS A 150 -14.84 -1.99 -5.09
N VAL A 151 -14.35 -1.03 -4.32
CA VAL A 151 -13.41 -1.32 -3.22
C VAL A 151 -14.19 -1.97 -2.07
N VAL A 152 -13.79 -3.19 -1.69
CA VAL A 152 -14.44 -3.97 -0.62
C VAL A 152 -13.58 -4.06 0.64
N ALA A 153 -12.25 -3.88 0.52
CA ALA A 153 -11.35 -3.81 1.66
C ALA A 153 -10.10 -2.99 1.31
N LYS A 154 -9.47 -2.45 2.33
CA LYS A 154 -8.19 -1.72 2.28
C LYS A 154 -7.29 -2.27 3.36
N ILE A 155 -6.08 -2.71 3.00
CA ILE A 155 -5.17 -3.37 3.93
C ILE A 155 -3.72 -2.95 3.69
N ALA A 156 -2.93 -2.83 4.75
CA ALA A 156 -1.50 -2.58 4.69
C ALA A 156 -0.71 -3.48 5.63
N VAL A 157 0.59 -3.58 5.40
CA VAL A 157 1.47 -4.21 6.38
C VAL A 157 1.52 -3.33 7.63
N LEU A 158 1.78 -2.04 7.47
CA LEU A 158 1.87 -1.11 8.59
C LEU A 158 0.94 0.11 8.40
N ALA A 159 0.40 0.58 9.53
CA ALA A 159 -0.28 1.88 9.62
C ALA A 159 0.61 2.85 10.42
N GLU A 160 1.04 3.95 9.78
CA GLU A 160 1.97 4.91 10.34
C GLU A 160 1.25 6.09 10.99
N GLY A 161 1.67 6.43 12.20
CA GLY A 161 1.12 7.58 12.95
C GLY A 161 -0.40 7.52 13.06
N GLY A 162 -1.09 8.61 12.76
CA GLY A 162 -2.56 8.71 12.85
C GLY A 162 -3.36 7.74 11.96
N ALA A 163 -2.71 7.10 10.98
CA ALA A 163 -3.38 6.04 10.21
C ALA A 163 -3.75 4.83 11.08
N ALA A 164 -3.03 4.61 12.18
CA ALA A 164 -3.30 3.50 13.10
C ALA A 164 -4.63 3.64 13.88
N ASP A 165 -5.27 4.80 13.83
CA ASP A 165 -6.56 5.05 14.47
C ASP A 165 -7.75 4.90 13.51
N ARG A 166 -7.48 4.74 12.23
CA ARG A 166 -8.50 4.58 11.19
C ARG A 166 -9.23 3.26 11.35
N LYS A 167 -10.56 3.28 11.12
CA LYS A 167 -11.44 2.11 11.20
C LYS A 167 -11.80 1.53 9.83
N ASP A 168 -11.45 2.24 8.78
CA ASP A 168 -11.75 1.85 7.39
C ASP A 168 -10.60 1.12 6.69
N ILE A 169 -9.50 0.87 7.41
CA ILE A 169 -8.34 0.10 6.93
C ILE A 169 -8.01 -1.05 7.90
N MET A 170 -7.46 -2.11 7.35
CA MET A 170 -6.83 -3.20 8.09
C MET A 170 -5.31 -3.05 7.99
N PHE A 171 -4.58 -3.45 9.04
CA PHE A 171 -3.12 -3.46 9.03
C PHE A 171 -2.59 -4.51 10.01
N LEU A 172 -1.35 -4.93 9.83
CA LEU A 172 -0.72 -5.93 10.68
C LEU A 172 -0.09 -5.31 11.94
N GLY A 173 0.53 -4.13 11.79
CA GLY A 173 1.20 -3.45 12.87
C GLY A 173 1.11 -1.93 12.79
N LYS A 174 1.26 -1.28 13.96
CA LYS A 174 1.36 0.18 14.07
C LYS A 174 2.82 0.60 13.93
N LEU A 175 3.09 1.56 13.05
CA LEU A 175 4.40 2.18 12.90
C LEU A 175 4.35 3.57 13.54
N PRO A 176 5.11 3.84 14.63
CA PRO A 176 5.13 5.16 15.22
C PRO A 176 5.88 6.15 14.31
N VAL A 177 5.62 7.43 14.52
CA VAL A 177 6.45 8.53 14.04
C VAL A 177 7.39 8.97 15.16
N PHE A 178 8.49 9.68 14.82
CA PHE A 178 9.57 9.95 15.75
C PHE A 178 9.95 11.42 15.78
N ASN A 179 10.52 11.83 16.91
CA ASN A 179 11.21 13.08 17.10
C ASN A 179 12.65 13.01 16.54
N ALA A 180 13.33 14.16 16.47
CA ALA A 180 14.71 14.25 15.97
C ALA A 180 15.73 13.44 16.79
N ASP A 181 15.44 13.19 18.06
CA ASP A 181 16.28 12.38 18.96
C ASP A 181 16.00 10.86 18.86
N GLY A 182 15.03 10.47 18.04
CA GLY A 182 14.63 9.08 17.85
C GLY A 182 13.58 8.56 18.85
N SER A 183 13.11 9.41 19.78
CA SER A 183 11.98 9.06 20.64
C SER A 183 10.67 9.02 19.84
N ILE A 184 9.74 8.17 20.27
CA ILE A 184 8.41 8.10 19.65
C ILE A 184 7.69 9.44 19.88
N LYS A 185 7.15 9.99 18.81
CA LYS A 185 6.35 11.22 18.86
C LYS A 185 4.91 10.85 19.20
N GLU A 186 4.40 11.42 20.29
CA GLU A 186 3.01 11.27 20.76
C GLU A 186 2.01 12.07 19.90
#